data_602f90f7bc139dbb34c9c62002064b7e
#
_entry.id   602f90f7bc139dbb34c9c62002064b7e
#
_cell.length_a   1.000
_cell.length_b   1.000
_cell.length_c   1.000
_cell.angle_alpha   90.00
_cell.angle_beta   90.00
_cell.angle_gamma   90.00
#
_symmetry.space_group_name_H-M   'P 1'
#
loop_
_entity.id
_entity.type
_entity.pdbx_description
1 polymer ?
#
loop_
_entity_poly.entity_id
_entity_poly.type
_entity_poly.pdbx_seq_one_letter_code
_entity_poly.pdbx_strand_id
1 'polypeptide(L)'
;GLNSYQTGSAYTEQISGMLKAQGTTSVMFLSTSSSKTQETNLVYSQVKKELEAQKKTGQSVDLTEYCVDSSADFDTEEFVRDMFVNDENLPDVLVCMDEVVTECVYQALIDYNQVGNVKVIGFYYSDVILDAIDKEIISSAIALDMDEIGRYSVNALDEYLSLGHSNNYYSVNQHVITKENTKDYRTEDEK
;
A
#
# COMPACT_ATOMS: atom_id res chain seq x y z
N GLY A 1 -3.48 -12.82 -10.24
CA GLY A 1 -2.32 -12.20 -9.56
C GLY A 1 -2.32 -10.69 -9.71
N LEU A 2 -1.47 -10.02 -8.95
CA LEU A 2 -1.33 -8.57 -8.96
C LEU A 2 -0.79 -8.07 -10.32
N ASN A 3 -1.46 -7.09 -10.92
CA ASN A 3 -0.89 -6.38 -12.05
C ASN A 3 0.14 -5.35 -11.58
N SER A 4 1.39 -5.79 -11.42
CA SER A 4 2.47 -4.98 -10.83
C SER A 4 2.70 -3.66 -11.58
N TYR A 5 2.43 -3.59 -12.88
CA TYR A 5 2.56 -2.37 -13.66
C TYR A 5 1.48 -1.35 -13.28
N GLN A 6 0.21 -1.75 -13.31
CA GLN A 6 -0.90 -0.87 -12.95
C GLN A 6 -0.84 -0.45 -11.49
N THR A 7 -0.49 -1.39 -10.60
CA THR A 7 -0.33 -1.10 -9.16
C THR A 7 0.82 -0.11 -8.93
N GLY A 8 1.95 -0.27 -9.62
CA GLY A 8 3.05 0.68 -9.54
C GLY A 8 2.64 2.07 -9.99
N SER A 9 1.88 2.18 -11.10
CA SER A 9 1.38 3.48 -11.57
C SER A 9 0.39 4.12 -10.59
N ALA A 10 -0.49 3.32 -9.95
CA ALA A 10 -1.40 3.83 -8.92
C ALA A 10 -0.63 4.40 -7.71
N TYR A 11 0.38 3.68 -7.20
CA TYR A 11 1.24 4.23 -6.15
C TYR A 11 1.97 5.50 -6.61
N THR A 12 2.51 5.52 -7.83
CA THR A 12 3.20 6.69 -8.38
C THR A 12 2.31 7.92 -8.42
N GLU A 13 1.05 7.76 -8.82
CA GLU A 13 0.07 8.85 -8.85
C GLU A 13 -0.19 9.41 -7.45
N GLN A 14 -0.42 8.53 -6.46
CA GLN A 14 -0.63 8.93 -5.07
C GLN A 14 0.62 9.64 -4.50
N ILE A 15 1.80 9.08 -4.67
CA ILE A 15 3.07 9.67 -4.22
C ILE A 15 3.29 11.03 -4.88
N SER A 16 3.04 11.14 -6.18
CA SER A 16 3.24 12.39 -6.94
C SER A 16 2.42 13.56 -6.39
N GLY A 17 1.21 13.28 -5.89
CA GLY A 17 0.36 14.25 -5.20
C GLY A 17 0.91 14.72 -3.84
N MET A 18 1.86 13.98 -3.27
CA MET A 18 2.43 14.24 -1.94
C MET A 18 3.84 14.84 -2.00
N LEU A 19 4.44 14.95 -3.19
CA LEU A 19 5.81 15.47 -3.33
C LEU A 19 5.90 16.94 -2.91
N LYS A 20 7.01 17.29 -2.26
CA LYS A 20 7.35 18.70 -1.97
C LYS A 20 7.49 19.49 -3.27
N ALA A 21 7.07 20.74 -3.26
CA ALA A 21 7.18 21.62 -4.43
C ALA A 21 8.64 21.84 -4.84
N GLN A 22 9.55 21.85 -3.89
CA GLN A 22 11.00 21.92 -4.07
C GLN A 22 11.74 21.12 -3.00
N GLY A 23 12.95 20.68 -3.32
CA GLY A 23 13.79 19.88 -2.42
C GLY A 23 13.54 18.39 -2.55
N THR A 24 13.99 17.63 -1.56
CA THR A 24 13.90 16.17 -1.54
C THR A 24 12.70 15.74 -0.71
N THR A 25 11.88 14.85 -1.27
CA THR A 25 10.85 14.11 -0.54
C THR A 25 11.38 12.72 -0.25
N SER A 26 11.42 12.34 1.01
CA SER A 26 11.76 10.98 1.42
C SER A 26 10.52 10.09 1.37
N VAL A 27 10.60 8.98 0.65
CA VAL A 27 9.54 7.99 0.47
C VAL A 27 10.05 6.63 0.89
N MET A 28 9.41 6.01 1.85
CA MET A 28 9.79 4.68 2.32
C MET A 28 8.69 3.67 2.01
N PHE A 29 9.06 2.59 1.34
CA PHE A 29 8.22 1.40 1.16
C PHE A 29 8.47 0.44 2.32
N LEU A 30 7.39 0.04 2.98
CA LEU A 30 7.43 -0.85 4.13
C LEU A 30 6.57 -2.08 3.86
N SER A 31 7.18 -3.26 3.99
CA SER A 31 6.55 -4.56 3.78
C SER A 31 6.96 -5.54 4.88
N THR A 32 6.19 -6.61 5.05
CA THR A 32 6.60 -7.77 5.84
C THR A 32 7.31 -8.80 4.98
N SER A 33 8.06 -9.70 5.59
CA SER A 33 8.69 -10.82 4.87
C SER A 33 7.66 -11.75 4.21
N SER A 34 6.46 -11.84 4.76
CA SER A 34 5.34 -12.61 4.19
C SER A 34 4.72 -11.95 2.96
N SER A 35 4.72 -10.63 2.87
CA SER A 35 4.17 -9.86 1.74
C SER A 35 5.21 -9.56 0.65
N LYS A 36 6.50 -9.79 0.94
CA LYS A 36 7.58 -9.55 -0.03
C LYS A 36 7.65 -10.65 -1.08
N THR A 37 7.14 -10.36 -2.26
CA THR A 37 7.08 -11.27 -3.41
C THR A 37 7.84 -10.69 -4.61
N GLN A 38 7.93 -11.46 -5.71
CA GLN A 38 8.46 -10.94 -6.96
C GLN A 38 7.57 -9.80 -7.50
N GLU A 39 6.27 -9.90 -7.33
CA GLU A 39 5.29 -8.89 -7.77
C GLU A 39 5.48 -7.57 -7.01
N THR A 40 5.68 -7.59 -5.69
CA THR A 40 5.93 -6.38 -4.91
C THR A 40 7.27 -5.72 -5.28
N ASN A 41 8.31 -6.50 -5.58
CA ASN A 41 9.57 -5.97 -6.11
C ASN A 41 9.38 -5.29 -7.48
N LEU A 42 8.50 -5.83 -8.35
CA LEU A 42 8.17 -5.20 -9.63
C LEU A 42 7.38 -3.90 -9.44
N VAL A 43 6.45 -3.86 -8.48
CA VAL A 43 5.73 -2.63 -8.11
C VAL A 43 6.72 -1.54 -7.70
N TYR A 44 7.63 -1.83 -6.76
CA TYR A 44 8.66 -0.88 -6.32
C TYR A 44 9.52 -0.38 -7.48
N SER A 45 9.98 -1.30 -8.35
CA SER A 45 10.78 -0.95 -9.52
C SER A 45 10.04 -0.07 -10.51
N GLN A 46 8.73 -0.30 -10.71
CA GLN A 46 7.89 0.51 -11.57
C GLN A 46 7.70 1.92 -11.00
N VAL A 47 7.40 2.04 -9.70
CA VAL A 47 7.29 3.34 -9.01
C VAL A 47 8.58 4.14 -9.17
N LYS A 48 9.74 3.51 -8.90
CA LYS A 48 11.05 4.17 -9.04
C LYS A 48 11.23 4.72 -10.45
N LYS A 49 10.97 3.90 -11.48
CA LYS A 49 11.11 4.29 -12.88
C LYS A 49 10.19 5.46 -13.24
N GLU A 50 8.93 5.43 -12.79
CA GLU A 50 7.97 6.48 -13.11
C GLU A 50 8.27 7.80 -12.39
N LEU A 51 8.64 7.75 -11.11
CA LEU A 51 9.04 8.95 -10.36
C LEU A 51 10.30 9.59 -10.96
N GLU A 52 11.27 8.80 -11.39
CA GLU A 52 12.45 9.32 -12.11
C GLU A 52 12.06 9.99 -13.43
N ALA A 53 11.12 9.42 -14.19
CA ALA A 53 10.65 9.96 -15.45
C ALA A 53 9.82 11.27 -15.31
N GLN A 54 9.10 11.42 -14.18
CA GLN A 54 8.23 12.57 -13.89
C GLN A 54 8.96 13.71 -13.18
N LYS A 55 10.26 13.57 -12.91
CA LYS A 55 11.05 14.50 -12.11
C LYS A 55 11.02 15.91 -12.69
N LYS A 56 10.54 16.86 -11.89
CA LYS A 56 10.53 18.29 -12.23
C LYS A 56 11.82 18.97 -11.75
N THR A 57 12.18 20.08 -12.38
CA THR A 57 13.35 20.87 -11.98
C THR A 57 13.21 21.36 -10.53
N GLY A 58 14.21 21.07 -9.71
CA GLY A 58 14.22 21.44 -8.29
C GLY A 58 13.53 20.45 -7.34
N GLN A 59 12.95 19.35 -7.88
CA GLN A 59 12.42 18.25 -7.09
C GLN A 59 13.35 17.04 -7.12
N SER A 60 13.44 16.32 -6.02
CA SER A 60 14.07 15.01 -5.93
C SER A 60 13.26 14.11 -5.01
N VAL A 61 13.35 12.81 -5.25
CA VAL A 61 12.74 11.78 -4.41
C VAL A 61 13.86 10.88 -3.92
N ASP A 62 13.92 10.69 -2.60
CA ASP A 62 14.76 9.69 -1.96
C ASP A 62 13.86 8.48 -1.65
N LEU A 63 14.05 7.41 -2.42
CA LEU A 63 13.21 6.23 -2.38
C LEU A 63 13.94 5.10 -1.67
N THR A 64 13.40 4.65 -0.55
CA THR A 64 13.92 3.54 0.24
C THR A 64 12.90 2.41 0.34
N GLU A 65 13.39 1.19 0.53
CA GLU A 65 12.56 0.01 0.77
C GLU A 65 13.05 -0.68 2.05
N TYR A 66 12.11 -1.02 2.91
CA TYR A 66 12.38 -1.80 4.10
C TYR A 66 11.44 -3.00 4.19
N CYS A 67 11.99 -4.15 4.56
CA CYS A 67 11.24 -5.37 4.77
C CYS A 67 11.40 -5.81 6.21
N VAL A 68 10.30 -5.80 6.97
CA VAL A 68 10.27 -6.27 8.35
C VAL A 68 10.28 -7.80 8.35
N ASP A 69 11.18 -8.39 9.12
CA ASP A 69 11.11 -9.83 9.37
C ASP A 69 9.91 -10.09 10.30
N SER A 70 8.90 -10.77 9.79
CA SER A 70 7.66 -11.08 10.49
C SER A 70 7.64 -12.53 10.99
N SER A 71 8.78 -13.02 11.50
CA SER A 71 8.90 -14.39 11.99
C SER A 71 8.19 -14.62 13.35
N ALA A 72 7.95 -13.55 14.11
CA ALA A 72 7.15 -13.56 15.33
C ALA A 72 5.95 -12.60 15.24
N ASP A 73 4.90 -12.87 16.02
CA ASP A 73 3.60 -12.18 15.95
C ASP A 73 3.66 -10.66 16.22
N PHE A 74 4.69 -10.20 16.96
CA PHE A 74 4.85 -8.79 17.34
C PHE A 74 5.99 -8.05 16.63
N ASP A 75 6.74 -8.71 15.75
CA ASP A 75 7.93 -8.13 15.13
C ASP A 75 7.59 -6.85 14.32
N THR A 76 6.46 -6.87 13.60
CA THR A 76 6.04 -5.71 12.79
C THR A 76 5.63 -4.53 13.66
N GLU A 77 4.86 -4.77 14.73
CA GLU A 77 4.45 -3.73 15.67
C GLU A 77 5.66 -3.12 16.38
N GLU A 78 6.60 -3.95 16.85
CA GLU A 78 7.82 -3.50 17.52
C GLU A 78 8.71 -2.67 16.58
N PHE A 79 8.90 -3.14 15.35
CA PHE A 79 9.66 -2.40 14.33
C PHE A 79 9.04 -1.04 14.04
N VAL A 80 7.73 -0.98 13.77
CA VAL A 80 7.02 0.26 13.48
C VAL A 80 7.10 1.21 14.69
N ARG A 81 6.86 0.72 15.88
CA ARG A 81 7.00 1.48 17.12
C ARG A 81 8.40 2.09 17.25
N ASP A 82 9.44 1.28 17.07
CA ASP A 82 10.83 1.74 17.22
C ASP A 82 11.21 2.78 16.16
N MET A 83 10.67 2.66 14.94
CA MET A 83 10.82 3.67 13.90
C MET A 83 10.21 5.02 14.33
N PHE A 84 9.02 5.01 14.94
CA PHE A 84 8.34 6.23 15.38
C PHE A 84 8.92 6.82 16.68
N VAL A 85 9.47 6.00 17.56
CA VAL A 85 10.16 6.48 18.80
C VAL A 85 11.44 7.22 18.47
N ASN A 86 12.18 6.77 17.46
CA ASN A 86 13.46 7.35 17.08
C ASN A 86 13.36 8.59 16.16
N ASP A 87 12.20 9.07 15.87
CA ASP A 87 11.69 10.30 15.20
C ASP A 87 12.64 11.09 14.25
N GLU A 88 13.95 11.01 14.43
CA GLU A 88 14.95 11.79 13.65
C GLU A 88 14.99 11.45 12.15
N ASN A 89 14.34 10.34 11.72
CA ASN A 89 14.43 9.83 10.36
C ASN A 89 13.09 9.33 9.78
N LEU A 90 11.95 9.81 10.29
CA LEU A 90 10.66 9.46 9.68
C LEU A 90 10.60 9.97 8.24
N PRO A 91 10.09 9.18 7.29
CA PRO A 91 9.94 9.61 5.91
C PRO A 91 8.82 10.66 5.77
N ASP A 92 8.87 11.48 4.74
CA ASP A 92 7.77 12.39 4.39
C ASP A 92 6.52 11.60 3.94
N VAL A 93 6.75 10.46 3.23
CA VAL A 93 5.70 9.57 2.74
C VAL A 93 6.07 8.13 3.09
N LEU A 94 5.16 7.44 3.74
CA LEU A 94 5.26 6.02 4.06
C LEU A 94 4.27 5.23 3.21
N VAL A 95 4.75 4.25 2.47
CA VAL A 95 3.97 3.37 1.61
C VAL A 95 3.94 1.99 2.22
N CYS A 96 2.79 1.59 2.74
CA CYS A 96 2.57 0.27 3.31
C CYS A 96 2.19 -0.71 2.20
N MET A 97 2.83 -1.87 2.17
CA MET A 97 2.66 -2.89 1.12
C MET A 97 1.80 -4.07 1.56
N ASP A 98 1.31 -4.05 2.79
CA ASP A 98 0.36 -5.04 3.33
C ASP A 98 -0.53 -4.44 4.44
N GLU A 99 -1.58 -5.18 4.79
CA GLU A 99 -2.58 -4.77 5.77
C GLU A 99 -1.98 -4.60 7.16
N VAL A 100 -1.18 -5.57 7.62
CA VAL A 100 -0.60 -5.58 8.96
C VAL A 100 0.27 -4.34 9.18
N VAL A 101 1.15 -4.04 8.23
CA VAL A 101 1.98 -2.83 8.28
C VAL A 101 1.11 -1.58 8.29
N THR A 102 0.04 -1.54 7.47
CA THR A 102 -0.87 -0.39 7.40
C THR A 102 -1.52 -0.10 8.75
N GLU A 103 -2.02 -1.14 9.44
CA GLU A 103 -2.67 -1.00 10.74
C GLU A 103 -1.68 -0.63 11.85
N CYS A 104 -0.47 -1.23 11.85
CA CYS A 104 0.60 -0.86 12.79
C CYS A 104 1.01 0.61 12.62
N VAL A 105 1.18 1.08 11.39
CA VAL A 105 1.54 2.48 11.08
C VAL A 105 0.42 3.42 11.49
N TYR A 106 -0.84 3.08 11.21
CA TYR A 106 -1.99 3.87 11.65
C TYR A 106 -2.00 4.07 13.17
N GLN A 107 -1.80 2.99 13.93
CA GLN A 107 -1.74 3.07 15.39
C GLN A 107 -0.56 3.93 15.86
N ALA A 108 0.62 3.74 15.28
CA ALA A 108 1.82 4.50 15.63
C ALA A 108 1.67 6.00 15.34
N LEU A 109 1.02 6.39 14.22
CA LEU A 109 0.74 7.80 13.93
C LEU A 109 -0.05 8.49 15.06
N ILE A 110 -1.00 7.77 15.65
CA ILE A 110 -1.81 8.29 16.76
C ILE A 110 -0.99 8.32 18.03
N ASP A 111 -0.35 7.21 18.39
CA ASP A 111 0.34 7.05 19.68
C ASP A 111 1.53 8.01 19.83
N TYR A 112 2.21 8.30 18.72
CA TYR A 112 3.37 9.21 18.69
C TYR A 112 3.06 10.62 18.16
N ASN A 113 1.76 10.95 18.00
CA ASN A 113 1.30 12.28 17.57
C ASN A 113 1.93 12.76 16.24
N GLN A 114 2.06 11.83 15.28
CA GLN A 114 2.65 12.08 13.96
C GLN A 114 1.60 12.24 12.84
N VAL A 115 0.32 12.30 13.21
CA VAL A 115 -0.78 12.54 12.26
C VAL A 115 -0.56 13.87 11.53
N GLY A 116 -0.51 13.80 10.19
CA GLY A 116 -0.26 14.96 9.32
C GLY A 116 1.22 15.30 9.10
N ASN A 117 2.14 14.81 9.94
CA ASN A 117 3.59 15.00 9.75
C ASN A 117 4.14 13.97 8.74
N VAL A 118 3.70 12.72 8.84
CA VAL A 118 3.98 11.65 7.88
C VAL A 118 2.73 11.39 7.06
N LYS A 119 2.84 11.40 5.74
CA LYS A 119 1.74 11.00 4.86
C LYS A 119 1.82 9.51 4.60
N VAL A 120 0.68 8.82 4.66
CA VAL A 120 0.63 7.36 4.52
C VAL A 120 -0.25 6.96 3.37
N ILE A 121 0.27 6.05 2.54
CA ILE A 121 -0.48 5.28 1.56
C ILE A 121 -0.54 3.85 2.09
N GLY A 122 -1.75 3.41 2.47
CA GLY A 122 -1.98 2.07 3.01
C GLY A 122 -2.20 1.02 1.92
N PHE A 123 -2.37 -0.20 2.37
CA PHE A 123 -2.78 -1.33 1.54
C PHE A 123 -3.98 -2.03 2.19
N TYR A 124 -4.94 -2.50 1.35
CA TYR A 124 -6.18 -3.14 1.76
C TYR A 124 -7.27 -2.15 2.26
N TYR A 125 -8.42 -2.67 2.74
CA TYR A 125 -9.59 -1.89 3.15
C TYR A 125 -10.37 -2.51 4.32
N SER A 126 -9.67 -2.98 5.37
CA SER A 126 -10.36 -3.32 6.62
C SER A 126 -11.11 -2.10 7.18
N ASP A 127 -12.09 -2.34 8.07
CA ASP A 127 -12.85 -1.24 8.69
C ASP A 127 -11.93 -0.24 9.40
N VAL A 128 -10.85 -0.74 10.00
CA VAL A 128 -9.83 0.09 10.65
C VAL A 128 -9.16 1.02 9.64
N ILE A 129 -8.79 0.52 8.47
CA ILE A 129 -8.13 1.29 7.41
C ILE A 129 -9.12 2.29 6.80
N LEU A 130 -10.37 1.90 6.54
CA LEU A 130 -11.41 2.80 6.04
C LEU A 130 -11.68 3.94 7.01
N ASP A 131 -11.77 3.65 8.31
CA ASP A 131 -11.91 4.67 9.36
C ASP A 131 -10.70 5.61 9.43
N ALA A 132 -9.50 5.08 9.25
CA ALA A 132 -8.28 5.89 9.23
C ALA A 132 -8.25 6.85 8.03
N ILE A 133 -8.76 6.42 6.87
CA ILE A 133 -8.89 7.26 5.67
C ILE A 133 -9.97 8.32 5.87
N ASP A 134 -11.15 7.96 6.40
CA ASP A 134 -12.24 8.91 6.70
C ASP A 134 -11.79 10.03 7.66
N LYS A 135 -10.95 9.68 8.63
CA LYS A 135 -10.35 10.62 9.60
C LYS A 135 -9.12 11.37 9.05
N GLU A 136 -8.73 11.11 7.79
CA GLU A 136 -7.54 11.69 7.13
C GLU A 136 -6.21 11.42 7.86
N ILE A 137 -6.15 10.33 8.64
CA ILE A 137 -4.92 9.84 9.28
C ILE A 137 -4.07 9.10 8.26
N ILE A 138 -4.71 8.25 7.42
CA ILE A 138 -4.14 7.65 6.21
C ILE A 138 -4.66 8.43 5.01
N SER A 139 -3.80 8.78 4.07
CA SER A 139 -4.17 9.62 2.92
C SER A 139 -4.97 8.85 1.87
N SER A 140 -4.59 7.61 1.61
CA SER A 140 -5.26 6.70 0.67
C SER A 140 -4.80 5.27 0.92
N ALA A 141 -5.49 4.29 0.35
CA ALA A 141 -5.04 2.91 0.32
C ALA A 141 -5.17 2.32 -1.10
N ILE A 142 -4.29 1.38 -1.42
CA ILE A 142 -4.40 0.56 -2.64
C ILE A 142 -4.96 -0.80 -2.23
N ALA A 143 -6.05 -1.22 -2.86
CA ALA A 143 -6.69 -2.50 -2.59
C ALA A 143 -6.87 -3.32 -3.86
N LEU A 144 -6.80 -4.63 -3.76
CA LEU A 144 -7.13 -5.54 -4.84
C LEU A 144 -8.66 -5.70 -4.94
N ASP A 145 -9.15 -5.90 -6.16
CA ASP A 145 -10.56 -6.24 -6.39
C ASP A 145 -10.82 -7.67 -5.90
N MET A 146 -11.39 -7.77 -4.69
CA MET A 146 -11.67 -9.05 -4.04
C MET A 146 -12.78 -9.84 -4.74
N ASP A 147 -13.73 -9.16 -5.38
CA ASP A 147 -14.79 -9.79 -6.18
C ASP A 147 -14.22 -10.45 -7.43
N GLU A 148 -13.25 -9.77 -8.08
CA GLU A 148 -12.51 -10.38 -9.20
C GLU A 148 -11.71 -11.60 -8.76
N ILE A 149 -11.06 -11.55 -7.61
CA ILE A 149 -10.32 -12.70 -7.06
C ILE A 149 -11.27 -13.89 -6.87
N GLY A 150 -12.41 -13.66 -6.23
CA GLY A 150 -13.43 -14.69 -6.03
C GLY A 150 -13.93 -15.27 -7.35
N ARG A 151 -14.32 -14.42 -8.29
CA ARG A 151 -14.82 -14.81 -9.60
C ARG A 151 -13.78 -15.59 -10.42
N TYR A 152 -12.54 -15.12 -10.48
CA TYR A 152 -11.48 -15.82 -11.22
C TYR A 152 -11.10 -17.15 -10.57
N SER A 153 -11.17 -17.25 -9.24
CA SER A 153 -10.93 -18.53 -8.56
C SER A 153 -11.97 -19.59 -8.94
N VAL A 154 -13.24 -19.21 -8.96
CA VAL A 154 -14.34 -20.11 -9.39
C VAL A 154 -14.20 -20.47 -10.87
N ASN A 155 -13.94 -19.49 -11.74
CA ASN A 155 -13.77 -19.73 -13.17
C ASN A 155 -12.58 -20.67 -13.46
N ALA A 156 -11.44 -20.46 -12.78
CA ALA A 156 -10.27 -21.32 -12.93
C ALA A 156 -10.56 -22.79 -12.53
N LEU A 157 -11.34 -22.97 -11.46
CA LEU A 157 -11.77 -24.30 -11.02
C LEU A 157 -12.71 -24.97 -12.04
N ASP A 158 -13.69 -24.23 -12.56
CA ASP A 158 -14.64 -24.71 -13.56
C ASP A 158 -13.91 -25.10 -14.87
N GLU A 159 -13.02 -24.26 -15.35
CA GLU A 159 -12.16 -24.55 -16.51
C GLU A 159 -11.35 -25.83 -16.28
N TYR A 160 -10.72 -25.98 -15.10
CA TYR A 160 -9.92 -27.15 -14.78
C TYR A 160 -10.76 -28.42 -14.75
N LEU A 161 -11.93 -28.38 -14.13
CA LEU A 161 -12.84 -29.54 -14.07
C LEU A 161 -13.39 -29.93 -15.43
N SER A 162 -13.63 -28.96 -16.32
CA SER A 162 -14.23 -29.18 -17.64
C SER A 162 -13.20 -29.54 -18.71
N LEU A 163 -12.01 -28.96 -18.66
CA LEU A 163 -11.00 -29.03 -19.73
C LEU A 163 -9.71 -29.74 -19.30
N GLY A 164 -9.53 -30.02 -18.00
CA GLY A 164 -8.30 -30.58 -17.43
C GLY A 164 -7.13 -29.58 -17.30
N HIS A 165 -7.35 -28.32 -17.62
CA HIS A 165 -6.39 -27.23 -17.46
C HIS A 165 -7.13 -25.90 -17.25
N SER A 166 -6.44 -24.91 -16.69
CA SER A 166 -6.90 -23.53 -16.59
C SER A 166 -5.82 -22.57 -17.06
N ASN A 167 -6.14 -21.30 -17.18
CA ASN A 167 -5.14 -20.27 -17.43
C ASN A 167 -4.11 -20.23 -16.30
N ASN A 168 -2.84 -20.02 -16.65
CA ASN A 168 -1.74 -19.95 -15.69
C ASN A 168 -1.75 -18.64 -14.87
N TYR A 169 -2.47 -17.61 -15.34
CA TYR A 169 -2.48 -16.30 -14.72
C TYR A 169 -3.77 -15.55 -15.02
N TYR A 170 -4.38 -15.01 -13.98
CA TYR A 170 -5.48 -14.04 -14.04
C TYR A 170 -5.01 -12.73 -13.43
N SER A 171 -5.07 -11.65 -14.19
CA SER A 171 -4.77 -10.30 -13.69
C SER A 171 -5.97 -9.77 -12.92
N VAL A 172 -5.73 -9.30 -11.70
CA VAL A 172 -6.75 -8.69 -10.85
C VAL A 172 -6.53 -7.18 -10.86
N ASN A 173 -7.61 -6.43 -10.98
CA ASN A 173 -7.58 -4.98 -10.89
C ASN A 173 -7.32 -4.52 -9.44
N GLN A 174 -6.85 -3.28 -9.31
CA GLN A 174 -6.73 -2.61 -8.02
C GLN A 174 -7.62 -1.37 -8.01
N HIS A 175 -7.97 -0.96 -6.82
CA HIS A 175 -8.70 0.26 -6.54
C HIS A 175 -7.86 1.19 -5.67
N VAL A 176 -7.96 2.49 -5.92
CA VAL A 176 -7.45 3.52 -5.03
C VAL A 176 -8.60 3.95 -4.14
N ILE A 177 -8.43 3.77 -2.84
CA ILE A 177 -9.42 4.15 -1.83
C ILE A 177 -8.97 5.46 -1.21
N THR A 178 -9.83 6.45 -1.28
CA THR A 178 -9.64 7.79 -0.72
C THR A 178 -10.89 8.15 0.10
N LYS A 179 -10.84 9.25 0.82
CA LYS A 179 -11.98 9.74 1.62
C LYS A 179 -13.28 9.88 0.80
N GLU A 180 -13.18 10.13 -0.49
CA GLU A 180 -14.33 10.34 -1.37
C GLU A 180 -15.11 9.06 -1.66
N ASN A 181 -14.46 7.88 -1.56
CA ASN A 181 -15.05 6.60 -1.96
C ASN A 181 -15.01 5.49 -0.88
N THR A 182 -14.60 5.77 0.34
CA THR A 182 -14.57 4.78 1.45
C THR A 182 -15.90 4.07 1.64
N LYS A 183 -17.02 4.79 1.43
CA LYS A 183 -18.39 4.26 1.62
C LYS A 183 -18.73 3.12 0.66
N ASP A 184 -18.04 3.03 -0.49
CA ASP A 184 -18.30 1.99 -1.49
C ASP A 184 -17.75 0.63 -1.04
N TYR A 185 -16.82 0.65 -0.07
CA TYR A 185 -16.11 -0.52 0.46
C TYR A 185 -16.64 -1.00 1.81
N ARG A 186 -17.59 -0.28 2.42
CA ARG A 186 -18.22 -0.71 3.67
C ARG A 186 -19.34 -1.73 3.42
N THR A 187 -19.54 -2.65 4.36
CA THR A 187 -20.64 -3.61 4.32
C THR A 187 -22.00 -2.92 4.47
N GLU A 188 -23.08 -3.57 4.01
CA GLU A 188 -24.43 -2.98 4.04
C GLU A 188 -24.94 -2.64 5.46
N ASP A 189 -24.44 -3.34 6.48
CA ASP A 189 -24.80 -3.13 7.88
C ASP A 189 -24.13 -1.88 8.50
N GLU A 190 -23.17 -1.25 7.77
CA GLU A 190 -22.39 -0.10 8.25
C GLU A 190 -22.63 1.17 7.40
N LYS A 191 -23.51 1.08 6.41
CA LYS A 191 -23.95 2.21 5.58
C LYS A 191 -25.13 2.93 6.22
#